data_45433486c79b1cce54e7998e7c6889e6
#
_entry.id   45433486c79b1cce54e7998e7c6889e6
#
_cell.length_a   1.000
_cell.length_b   1.000
_cell.length_c   1.000
_cell.angle_alpha   90.00
_cell.angle_beta   90.00
_cell.angle_gamma   90.00
#
_symmetry.space_group_name_H-M   'P 1'
#
loop_
_entity.id
_entity.type
_entity.pdbx_description
1 polymer ?
#
loop_
_entity_poly.entity_id
_entity_poly.type
_entity_poly.pdbx_seq_one_letter_code
_entity_poly.pdbx_strand_id
1 'polypeptide(L)'
;MSTKGRRPEHLLIREHVEGLLQARRFTWHQLVEVFVDSYIELIPPGPEVPHFEPVHRHDALVMAERKQDANLKKLKRKLAGNDAFPLCYQMPLIVALDEVCPGYHYGVLLHKKLFHNAGFLHVPIEVNSDASALYRNFLIEIAEANSAIVNDMSGDNLLNEDSTREEVLQAVEAMYGVLNQVDSNQKKERGDV
;
A
#
# COMPACT_ATOMS: atom_id res chain seq x y z
N MET A 1 -16.72 -1.96 20.20
CA MET A 1 -16.60 -1.46 18.81
C MET A 1 -16.88 -2.62 17.87
N SER A 2 -17.88 -2.51 17.02
CA SER A 2 -18.31 -3.58 16.11
C SER A 2 -17.26 -3.76 15.00
N THR A 3 -16.71 -4.96 14.87
CA THR A 3 -15.81 -5.35 13.78
C THR A 3 -16.55 -5.66 12.47
N LYS A 4 -17.85 -5.32 12.41
CA LYS A 4 -18.66 -5.47 11.20
C LYS A 4 -18.21 -4.44 10.16
N GLY A 5 -17.54 -4.91 9.10
CA GLY A 5 -17.18 -4.14 7.93
C GLY A 5 -15.69 -4.12 7.57
N ARG A 6 -14.78 -4.60 8.43
CA ARG A 6 -13.36 -4.67 8.04
C ARG A 6 -13.11 -5.90 7.18
N ARG A 7 -12.53 -5.67 6.01
CA ARG A 7 -12.09 -6.78 5.15
C ARG A 7 -10.82 -7.42 5.76
N PRO A 8 -10.66 -8.74 5.66
CA PRO A 8 -9.42 -9.39 6.07
C PRO A 8 -8.22 -8.82 5.31
N GLU A 9 -7.16 -8.42 6.03
CA GLU A 9 -5.95 -7.79 5.44
C GLU A 9 -5.31 -8.63 4.34
N HIS A 10 -5.26 -9.96 4.53
CA HIS A 10 -4.70 -10.86 3.53
C HIS A 10 -5.45 -10.82 2.20
N LEU A 11 -6.77 -10.58 2.21
CA LEU A 11 -7.56 -10.43 0.99
C LEU A 11 -7.24 -9.11 0.28
N LEU A 12 -7.10 -8.01 1.02
CA LEU A 12 -6.72 -6.72 0.44
C LEU A 12 -5.33 -6.77 -0.20
N ILE A 13 -4.36 -7.38 0.50
CA ILE A 13 -3.00 -7.56 -0.03
C ILE A 13 -3.04 -8.40 -1.30
N ARG A 14 -3.73 -9.54 -1.27
CA ARG A 14 -3.87 -10.43 -2.40
C ARG A 14 -4.51 -9.75 -3.61
N GLU A 15 -5.66 -9.12 -3.43
CA GLU A 15 -6.38 -8.42 -4.50
C GLU A 15 -5.51 -7.32 -5.12
N HIS A 16 -4.78 -6.56 -4.30
CA HIS A 16 -3.88 -5.52 -4.78
C HIS A 16 -2.78 -6.09 -5.66
N VAL A 17 -2.08 -7.12 -5.19
CA VAL A 17 -0.98 -7.77 -5.94
C VAL A 17 -1.51 -8.45 -7.21
N GLU A 18 -2.61 -9.22 -7.12
CA GLU A 18 -3.20 -9.89 -8.28
C GLU A 18 -3.71 -8.89 -9.32
N GLY A 19 -4.32 -7.78 -8.90
CA GLY A 19 -4.77 -6.72 -9.81
C GLY A 19 -3.61 -6.09 -10.59
N LEU A 20 -2.48 -5.83 -9.95
CA LEU A 20 -1.29 -5.29 -10.61
C LEU A 20 -0.66 -6.30 -11.59
N LEU A 21 -0.62 -7.59 -11.21
CA LEU A 21 -0.16 -8.66 -12.09
C LEU A 21 -1.05 -8.83 -13.32
N GLN A 22 -2.38 -8.79 -13.14
CA GLN A 22 -3.36 -8.84 -14.25
C GLN A 22 -3.21 -7.63 -15.17
N ALA A 23 -2.95 -6.45 -14.62
CA ALA A 23 -2.64 -5.24 -15.38
C ALA A 23 -1.24 -5.27 -16.02
N ARG A 24 -0.48 -6.36 -15.89
CA ARG A 24 0.88 -6.56 -16.41
C ARG A 24 1.85 -5.46 -16.01
N ARG A 25 1.72 -4.93 -14.80
CA ARG A 25 2.64 -3.91 -14.28
C ARG A 25 4.01 -4.49 -13.97
N PHE A 26 4.05 -5.74 -13.54
CA PHE A 26 5.25 -6.55 -13.32
C PHE A 26 4.92 -8.05 -13.45
N THR A 27 5.93 -8.89 -13.38
CA THR A 27 5.80 -10.35 -13.34
C THR A 27 6.02 -10.87 -11.92
N TRP A 28 5.56 -12.08 -11.65
CA TRP A 28 5.83 -12.75 -10.39
C TRP A 28 7.33 -12.88 -10.08
N HIS A 29 8.17 -13.15 -11.10
CA HIS A 29 9.62 -13.29 -10.91
C HIS A 29 10.26 -11.97 -10.49
N GLN A 30 9.88 -10.87 -11.15
CA GLN A 30 10.35 -9.54 -10.78
C GLN A 30 9.96 -9.17 -9.34
N LEU A 31 8.70 -9.39 -8.97
CA LEU A 31 8.23 -9.09 -7.62
C LEU A 31 8.99 -9.91 -6.57
N VAL A 32 9.19 -11.23 -6.81
CA VAL A 32 9.85 -12.11 -5.84
C VAL A 32 11.32 -11.77 -5.67
N GLU A 33 12.02 -11.41 -6.73
CA GLU A 33 13.41 -10.99 -6.69
C GLU A 33 13.57 -9.79 -5.75
N VAL A 34 12.85 -8.71 -6.03
CA VAL A 34 12.89 -7.49 -5.22
C VAL A 34 12.37 -7.73 -3.79
N PHE A 35 11.32 -8.54 -3.64
CA PHE A 35 10.79 -8.90 -2.33
C PHE A 35 11.81 -9.63 -1.46
N VAL A 36 12.57 -10.56 -2.02
CA VAL A 36 13.59 -11.31 -1.27
C VAL A 36 14.71 -10.41 -0.80
N ASP A 37 15.16 -9.48 -1.65
CA ASP A 37 16.18 -8.51 -1.30
C ASP A 37 15.71 -7.59 -0.17
N SER A 38 14.52 -6.99 -0.31
CA SER A 38 13.90 -6.16 0.73
C SER A 38 13.64 -6.94 2.02
N TYR A 39 13.27 -8.22 1.91
CA TYR A 39 13.03 -9.08 3.07
C TYR A 39 14.30 -9.33 3.87
N ILE A 40 15.40 -9.64 3.20
CA ILE A 40 16.69 -9.90 3.85
C ILE A 40 17.24 -8.62 4.49
N GLU A 41 17.03 -7.48 3.85
CA GLU A 41 17.45 -6.18 4.39
C GLU A 41 16.66 -5.76 5.63
N LEU A 42 15.34 -5.93 5.60
CA LEU A 42 14.45 -5.39 6.64
C LEU A 42 14.20 -6.35 7.81
N ILE A 43 14.32 -7.66 7.59
CA ILE A 43 13.95 -8.67 8.58
C ILE A 43 15.21 -9.37 9.08
N PRO A 44 15.60 -9.15 10.35
CA PRO A 44 16.75 -9.82 10.92
C PRO A 44 16.50 -11.34 11.00
N PRO A 45 17.53 -12.16 10.77
CA PRO A 45 17.41 -13.61 10.86
C PRO A 45 17.05 -14.04 12.29
N GLY A 46 16.15 -15.02 12.41
CA GLY A 46 15.72 -15.57 13.68
C GLY A 46 15.13 -16.97 13.52
N PRO A 47 15.02 -17.75 14.62
CA PRO A 47 14.60 -19.16 14.55
C PRO A 47 13.15 -19.34 14.06
N GLU A 48 12.29 -18.36 14.28
CA GLU A 48 10.87 -18.38 13.86
C GLU A 48 10.62 -17.58 12.58
N VAL A 49 11.66 -16.95 12.03
CA VAL A 49 11.55 -16.10 10.84
C VAL A 49 11.66 -16.99 9.60
N PRO A 50 10.67 -16.95 8.68
CA PRO A 50 10.74 -17.72 7.46
C PRO A 50 11.97 -17.36 6.64
N HIS A 51 12.73 -18.37 6.23
CA HIS A 51 13.93 -18.18 5.48
C HIS A 51 13.65 -18.05 3.97
N PHE A 52 14.16 -16.99 3.36
CA PHE A 52 14.27 -16.81 1.90
C PHE A 52 15.72 -16.93 1.48
N GLU A 53 15.95 -17.55 0.33
CA GLU A 53 17.30 -17.78 -0.17
C GLU A 53 17.68 -16.68 -1.16
N PRO A 54 18.70 -15.86 -0.86
CA PRO A 54 19.16 -14.85 -1.81
C PRO A 54 19.68 -15.51 -3.08
N VAL A 55 19.39 -14.90 -4.23
CA VAL A 55 19.96 -15.28 -5.51
C VAL A 55 21.17 -14.40 -5.76
N HIS A 56 22.36 -15.01 -5.79
CA HIS A 56 23.61 -14.29 -6.01
C HIS A 56 24.00 -14.28 -7.48
N ARG A 57 24.67 -13.23 -7.93
CA ARG A 57 25.17 -13.11 -9.32
C ARG A 57 26.14 -14.22 -9.72
N HIS A 58 26.75 -14.90 -8.76
CA HIS A 58 27.69 -16.00 -8.98
C HIS A 58 27.03 -17.39 -8.90
N ASP A 59 25.74 -17.45 -8.61
CA ASP A 59 25.02 -18.72 -8.61
C ASP A 59 25.00 -19.27 -10.04
N ALA A 60 25.24 -20.58 -10.17
CA ALA A 60 25.00 -21.26 -11.44
C ALA A 60 23.55 -21.07 -11.83
N LEU A 61 23.26 -20.86 -13.12
CA LEU A 61 21.91 -20.54 -13.63
C LEU A 61 20.83 -21.47 -13.04
N VAL A 62 21.07 -22.77 -13.05
CA VAL A 62 20.15 -23.79 -12.52
C VAL A 62 19.89 -23.62 -11.01
N MET A 63 20.89 -23.19 -10.25
CA MET A 63 20.75 -22.93 -8.82
C MET A 63 19.97 -21.65 -8.57
N ALA A 64 20.24 -20.59 -9.34
CA ALA A 64 19.51 -19.34 -9.28
C ALA A 64 18.01 -19.55 -9.57
N GLU A 65 17.67 -20.28 -10.65
CA GLU A 65 16.30 -20.63 -11.00
C GLU A 65 15.60 -21.42 -9.89
N ARG A 66 16.26 -22.43 -9.32
CA ARG A 66 15.70 -23.23 -8.21
C ARG A 66 15.40 -22.40 -6.97
N LYS A 67 16.30 -21.50 -6.58
CA LYS A 67 16.10 -20.59 -5.45
C LYS A 67 14.93 -19.66 -5.72
N GLN A 68 14.89 -19.06 -6.91
CA GLN A 68 13.81 -18.16 -7.32
C GLN A 68 12.43 -18.84 -7.31
N ASP A 69 12.34 -20.06 -7.87
CA ASP A 69 11.13 -20.87 -7.85
C ASP A 69 10.70 -21.26 -6.42
N ALA A 70 11.64 -21.61 -5.57
CA ALA A 70 11.34 -21.94 -4.17
C ALA A 70 10.79 -20.72 -3.41
N ASN A 71 11.42 -19.55 -3.59
CA ASN A 71 10.98 -18.29 -3.01
C ASN A 71 9.59 -17.88 -3.53
N LEU A 72 9.37 -18.01 -4.84
CA LEU A 72 8.08 -17.76 -5.49
C LEU A 72 6.96 -18.63 -4.91
N LYS A 73 7.20 -19.92 -4.76
CA LYS A 73 6.22 -20.84 -4.15
C LYS A 73 5.91 -20.48 -2.70
N LYS A 74 6.92 -20.05 -1.92
CA LYS A 74 6.72 -19.58 -0.55
C LYS A 74 5.83 -18.33 -0.49
N LEU A 75 6.14 -17.29 -1.27
CA LEU A 75 5.37 -16.05 -1.29
C LEU A 75 3.95 -16.27 -1.78
N LYS A 76 3.77 -16.97 -2.91
CA LYS A 76 2.44 -17.30 -3.46
C LYS A 76 1.58 -18.06 -2.46
N ARG A 77 2.13 -19.05 -1.76
CA ARG A 77 1.38 -19.82 -0.77
C ARG A 77 0.89 -18.95 0.38
N LYS A 78 1.67 -17.96 0.81
CA LYS A 78 1.26 -17.02 1.86
C LYS A 78 0.22 -16.02 1.38
N LEU A 79 0.31 -15.55 0.15
CA LEU A 79 -0.70 -14.68 -0.45
C LEU A 79 -2.02 -15.42 -0.75
N ALA A 80 -1.95 -16.70 -1.15
CA ALA A 80 -3.13 -17.51 -1.45
C ALA A 80 -3.80 -18.11 -0.20
N GLY A 81 -3.13 -18.11 0.95
CA GLY A 81 -3.65 -18.67 2.20
C GLY A 81 -4.81 -17.85 2.76
N ASN A 82 -5.66 -18.53 3.54
CA ASN A 82 -6.74 -17.88 4.29
C ASN A 82 -6.25 -17.35 5.65
N ASP A 83 -5.01 -17.63 5.99
CA ASP A 83 -4.39 -17.15 7.22
C ASP A 83 -3.94 -15.69 7.07
N ALA A 84 -3.82 -14.99 8.19
CA ALA A 84 -3.28 -13.65 8.21
C ALA A 84 -1.92 -13.60 7.50
N PHE A 85 -1.73 -12.61 6.62
CA PHE A 85 -0.45 -12.39 5.96
C PHE A 85 0.59 -11.97 7.02
N PRO A 86 1.72 -12.67 7.14
CA PRO A 86 2.67 -12.41 8.23
C PRO A 86 3.16 -10.95 8.23
N LEU A 87 3.17 -10.29 9.38
CA LEU A 87 3.67 -8.91 9.51
C LEU A 87 5.09 -8.75 8.95
N CYS A 88 5.96 -9.73 9.18
CA CYS A 88 7.31 -9.72 8.62
C CYS A 88 7.37 -9.74 7.08
N TYR A 89 6.26 -10.02 6.40
CA TYR A 89 6.18 -9.96 4.94
C TYR A 89 5.56 -8.65 4.43
N GLN A 90 4.80 -7.94 5.27
CA GLN A 90 4.05 -6.76 4.82
C GLN A 90 4.99 -5.63 4.39
N MET A 91 5.93 -5.23 5.24
CA MET A 91 6.87 -4.15 4.91
C MET A 91 7.78 -4.50 3.71
N PRO A 92 8.43 -5.67 3.65
CA PRO A 92 9.17 -6.08 2.46
C PRO A 92 8.32 -6.07 1.18
N LEU A 93 7.05 -6.47 1.26
CA LEU A 93 6.16 -6.44 0.09
C LEU A 93 5.82 -5.02 -0.35
N ILE A 94 5.58 -4.11 0.60
CA ILE A 94 5.33 -2.70 0.31
C ILE A 94 6.53 -2.08 -0.41
N VAL A 95 7.74 -2.28 0.12
CA VAL A 95 8.98 -1.79 -0.49
C VAL A 95 9.17 -2.40 -1.88
N ALA A 96 9.00 -3.71 -2.01
CA ALA A 96 9.16 -4.41 -3.29
C ALA A 96 8.18 -3.92 -4.37
N LEU A 97 6.94 -3.59 -4.01
CA LEU A 97 5.97 -3.06 -4.96
C LEU A 97 6.36 -1.67 -5.49
N ASP A 98 6.97 -0.84 -4.66
CA ASP A 98 7.46 0.47 -5.08
C ASP A 98 8.73 0.37 -5.93
N GLU A 99 9.63 -0.57 -5.60
CA GLU A 99 10.88 -0.77 -6.33
C GLU A 99 10.68 -1.46 -7.69
N VAL A 100 9.74 -2.42 -7.79
CA VAL A 100 9.47 -3.14 -9.05
C VAL A 100 8.83 -2.24 -10.10
N CYS A 101 8.16 -1.16 -9.68
CA CYS A 101 7.54 -0.17 -10.55
C CYS A 101 7.86 1.26 -10.08
N PRO A 102 9.07 1.75 -10.27
CA PRO A 102 9.46 3.09 -9.83
C PRO A 102 8.52 4.18 -10.37
N GLY A 103 8.12 5.10 -9.50
CA GLY A 103 7.25 6.23 -9.84
C GLY A 103 5.74 5.97 -9.80
N TYR A 104 5.30 4.74 -9.53
CA TYR A 104 3.87 4.42 -9.40
C TYR A 104 3.39 4.27 -7.96
N HIS A 105 4.30 4.15 -7.00
CA HIS A 105 4.01 4.09 -5.56
C HIS A 105 2.97 3.03 -5.15
N TYR A 106 3.00 1.85 -5.79
CA TYR A 106 2.03 0.79 -5.51
C TYR A 106 2.10 0.23 -4.10
N GLY A 107 3.29 0.22 -3.49
CA GLY A 107 3.48 -0.16 -2.10
C GLY A 107 2.86 0.87 -1.15
N VAL A 108 3.04 2.16 -1.41
CA VAL A 108 2.39 3.24 -0.64
C VAL A 108 0.87 3.13 -0.75
N LEU A 109 0.33 2.85 -1.94
CA LEU A 109 -1.10 2.65 -2.14
C LEU A 109 -1.63 1.44 -1.34
N LEU A 110 -0.90 0.32 -1.33
CA LEU A 110 -1.25 -0.82 -0.50
C LEU A 110 -1.25 -0.46 0.99
N HIS A 111 -0.21 0.24 1.44
CA HIS A 111 -0.09 0.68 2.83
C HIS A 111 -1.28 1.57 3.24
N LYS A 112 -1.65 2.55 2.42
CA LYS A 112 -2.84 3.37 2.64
C LYS A 112 -4.11 2.52 2.79
N LYS A 113 -4.35 1.58 1.88
CA LYS A 113 -5.51 0.67 1.96
C LYS A 113 -5.56 -0.12 3.26
N LEU A 114 -4.43 -0.63 3.73
CA LEU A 114 -4.35 -1.36 4.99
C LEU A 114 -4.65 -0.46 6.18
N PHE A 115 -4.14 0.77 6.20
CA PHE A 115 -4.43 1.76 7.24
C PHE A 115 -5.91 2.15 7.26
N HIS A 116 -6.50 2.45 6.11
CA HIS A 116 -7.93 2.76 5.99
C HIS A 116 -8.80 1.59 6.45
N ASN A 117 -8.47 0.37 6.06
CA ASN A 117 -9.17 -0.83 6.52
C ASN A 117 -9.09 -1.02 8.04
N ALA A 118 -7.96 -0.66 8.65
CA ALA A 118 -7.78 -0.66 10.10
C ALA A 118 -8.52 0.50 10.80
N GLY A 119 -9.02 1.48 10.04
CA GLY A 119 -9.73 2.66 10.56
C GLY A 119 -8.80 3.82 10.92
N PHE A 120 -7.56 3.81 10.41
CA PHE A 120 -6.60 4.90 10.57
C PHE A 120 -6.58 5.80 9.32
N LEU A 121 -6.31 7.07 9.52
CA LEU A 121 -6.03 8.02 8.44
C LEU A 121 -4.54 8.04 8.14
N HIS A 122 -4.20 8.07 6.86
CA HIS A 122 -2.83 8.30 6.42
C HIS A 122 -2.62 9.79 6.22
N VAL A 123 -2.02 10.47 7.19
CA VAL A 123 -1.71 11.89 7.09
C VAL A 123 -0.31 12.06 6.48
N PRO A 124 -0.18 12.70 5.31
CA PRO A 124 1.14 12.97 4.72
C PRO A 124 1.97 13.86 5.66
N ILE A 125 3.20 13.44 5.94
CA ILE A 125 4.13 14.20 6.81
C ILE A 125 4.90 15.26 5.99
N GLU A 126 4.97 15.11 4.68
CA GLU A 126 5.74 16.03 3.83
C GLU A 126 5.02 17.36 3.60
N VAL A 127 5.59 18.40 4.19
CA VAL A 127 5.11 19.79 4.15
C VAL A 127 5.71 20.59 2.97
N ASN A 128 6.50 19.95 2.10
CA ASN A 128 7.23 20.62 1.01
C ASN A 128 6.54 20.60 -0.36
N SER A 129 5.29 20.21 -0.43
CA SER A 129 4.53 20.23 -1.68
C SER A 129 4.02 21.65 -1.98
N ASP A 130 3.93 21.96 -3.28
CA ASP A 130 3.30 23.19 -3.75
C ASP A 130 1.88 23.30 -3.18
N ALA A 131 1.62 24.38 -2.43
CA ALA A 131 0.33 24.64 -1.80
C ALA A 131 -0.83 24.63 -2.81
N SER A 132 -0.57 25.06 -4.05
CA SER A 132 -1.54 25.03 -5.14
C SER A 132 -1.87 23.61 -5.57
N ALA A 133 -0.88 22.72 -5.60
CA ALA A 133 -1.06 21.31 -5.94
C ALA A 133 -1.83 20.57 -4.85
N LEU A 134 -1.53 20.83 -3.57
CA LEU A 134 -2.27 20.28 -2.43
C LEU A 134 -3.73 20.71 -2.44
N TYR A 135 -3.98 22.00 -2.66
CA TYR A 135 -5.34 22.50 -2.70
C TYR A 135 -6.13 21.96 -3.88
N ARG A 136 -5.50 21.84 -5.05
CA ARG A 136 -6.14 21.21 -6.21
C ARG A 136 -6.49 19.75 -5.94
N ASN A 137 -5.58 18.98 -5.36
CA ASN A 137 -5.81 17.60 -5.00
C ASN A 137 -6.97 17.47 -4.00
N PHE A 138 -7.00 18.31 -2.98
CA PHE A 138 -8.09 18.38 -2.01
C PHE A 138 -9.46 18.61 -2.67
N LEU A 139 -9.54 19.52 -3.67
CA LEU A 139 -10.78 19.76 -4.39
C LEU A 139 -11.24 18.56 -5.22
N ILE A 140 -10.30 17.82 -5.82
CA ILE A 140 -10.59 16.59 -6.57
C ILE A 140 -11.15 15.53 -5.62
N GLU A 141 -10.46 15.24 -4.53
CA GLU A 141 -10.88 14.23 -3.54
C GLU A 141 -12.25 14.55 -2.92
N ILE A 142 -12.56 15.81 -2.64
CA ILE A 142 -13.91 16.21 -2.19
C ILE A 142 -14.95 15.95 -3.27
N ALA A 143 -14.65 16.24 -4.53
CA ALA A 143 -15.61 16.02 -5.60
C ALA A 143 -15.90 14.53 -5.81
N GLU A 144 -14.89 13.68 -5.70
CA GLU A 144 -15.00 12.22 -5.79
C GLU A 144 -15.78 11.66 -4.61
N ALA A 145 -15.46 12.08 -3.38
CA ALA A 145 -16.21 11.68 -2.18
C ALA A 145 -17.68 12.09 -2.24
N ASN A 146 -17.99 13.32 -2.67
CA ASN A 146 -19.36 13.76 -2.85
C ASN A 146 -20.10 12.94 -3.91
N SER A 147 -19.45 12.62 -5.04
CA SER A 147 -20.02 11.78 -6.09
C SER A 147 -20.32 10.37 -5.56
N ALA A 148 -19.41 9.77 -4.79
CA ALA A 148 -19.61 8.46 -4.19
C ALA A 148 -20.79 8.46 -3.20
N ILE A 149 -20.89 9.45 -2.32
CA ILE A 149 -21.99 9.60 -1.36
C ILE A 149 -23.34 9.75 -2.09
N VAL A 150 -23.40 10.62 -3.12
CA VAL A 150 -24.65 10.84 -3.88
C VAL A 150 -25.08 9.56 -4.58
N ASN A 151 -24.15 8.82 -5.13
CA ASN A 151 -24.42 7.55 -5.78
C ASN A 151 -24.93 6.49 -4.80
N ASP A 152 -24.35 6.38 -3.61
CA ASP A 152 -24.85 5.48 -2.55
C ASP A 152 -26.26 5.86 -2.08
N MET A 153 -26.55 7.15 -1.97
CA MET A 153 -27.86 7.64 -1.55
C MET A 153 -28.96 7.46 -2.61
N SER A 154 -28.59 7.36 -3.89
CA SER A 154 -29.58 7.22 -4.99
C SER A 154 -30.18 5.83 -5.13
N GLY A 155 -29.68 4.83 -4.41
CA GLY A 155 -30.37 3.55 -4.13
C GLY A 155 -30.50 2.56 -5.29
N ASP A 156 -30.06 2.88 -6.48
CA ASP A 156 -30.22 2.03 -7.67
C ASP A 156 -29.04 1.06 -7.91
N ASN A 157 -27.95 1.23 -7.22
CA ASN A 157 -26.85 0.29 -7.20
C ASN A 157 -26.41 0.12 -5.74
N LEU A 158 -26.26 -1.10 -5.30
CA LEU A 158 -25.48 -1.47 -4.13
C LEU A 158 -24.03 -1.04 -4.37
N LEU A 159 -23.81 0.28 -4.36
CA LEU A 159 -22.47 0.83 -4.33
C LEU A 159 -21.83 0.31 -3.06
N ASN A 160 -20.67 -0.23 -3.25
CA ASN A 160 -19.86 -0.82 -2.23
C ASN A 160 -19.62 0.25 -1.16
N GLU A 161 -20.28 0.15 -0.01
CA GLU A 161 -20.07 1.04 1.16
C GLU A 161 -18.57 1.22 1.47
N ASP A 162 -17.75 0.22 1.13
CA ASP A 162 -16.29 0.27 1.24
C ASP A 162 -15.67 1.27 0.26
N SER A 163 -16.21 1.42 -0.96
CA SER A 163 -15.72 2.39 -1.94
C SER A 163 -16.04 3.82 -1.51
N THR A 164 -17.29 4.09 -1.11
CA THR A 164 -17.69 5.41 -0.59
C THR A 164 -16.88 5.79 0.64
N ARG A 165 -16.66 4.83 1.54
CA ARG A 165 -15.81 5.05 2.70
C ARG A 165 -14.37 5.39 2.32
N GLU A 166 -13.78 4.70 1.32
CA GLU A 166 -12.43 4.97 0.84
C GLU A 166 -12.33 6.40 0.28
N GLU A 167 -13.27 6.82 -0.55
CA GLU A 167 -13.31 8.17 -1.12
C GLU A 167 -13.44 9.27 -0.04
N VAL A 168 -14.32 9.06 0.94
CA VAL A 168 -14.45 10.00 2.07
C VAL A 168 -13.16 10.08 2.89
N LEU A 169 -12.47 8.96 3.13
CA LEU A 169 -11.21 8.97 3.86
C LEU A 169 -10.11 9.68 3.08
N GLN A 170 -10.04 9.52 1.75
CA GLN A 170 -9.09 10.24 0.90
C GLN A 170 -9.32 11.76 0.94
N ALA A 171 -10.59 12.19 0.88
CA ALA A 171 -10.93 13.60 1.02
C ALA A 171 -10.51 14.19 2.38
N VAL A 172 -10.70 13.43 3.46
CA VAL A 172 -10.26 13.84 4.81
C VAL A 172 -8.74 13.91 4.90
N GLU A 173 -7.99 12.96 4.32
CA GLU A 173 -6.53 12.99 4.25
C GLU A 173 -6.02 14.22 3.50
N ALA A 174 -6.62 14.52 2.35
CA ALA A 174 -6.27 15.69 1.55
C ALA A 174 -6.51 16.99 2.32
N MET A 175 -7.61 17.06 3.09
CA MET A 175 -7.90 18.20 3.99
C MET A 175 -6.81 18.36 5.05
N TYR A 176 -6.37 17.28 5.69
CA TYR A 176 -5.28 17.34 6.68
C TYR A 176 -3.96 17.81 6.04
N GLY A 177 -3.67 17.40 4.81
CA GLY A 177 -2.51 17.90 4.06
C GLY A 177 -2.54 19.42 3.91
N VAL A 178 -3.69 20.00 3.54
CA VAL A 178 -3.87 21.46 3.44
C VAL A 178 -3.73 22.14 4.80
N LEU A 179 -4.34 21.61 5.86
CA LEU A 179 -4.25 22.15 7.21
C LEU A 179 -2.80 22.18 7.71
N ASN A 180 -2.06 21.09 7.54
CA ASN A 180 -0.64 21.03 7.91
C ASN A 180 0.20 22.06 7.19
N GLN A 181 -0.10 22.33 5.91
CA GLN A 181 0.58 23.37 5.15
C GLN A 181 0.27 24.78 5.71
N VAL A 182 -0.99 25.05 6.07
CA VAL A 182 -1.40 26.32 6.69
C VAL A 182 -0.68 26.54 8.02
N ASP A 183 -0.67 25.51 8.88
CA ASP A 183 -0.01 25.56 10.18
C ASP A 183 1.50 25.80 10.04
N SER A 184 2.14 25.14 9.07
CA SER A 184 3.56 25.33 8.78
C SER A 184 3.87 26.75 8.31
N ASN A 185 3.04 27.32 7.44
CA ASN A 185 3.19 28.68 6.98
C ASN A 185 3.02 29.69 8.12
N GLN A 186 2.04 29.49 9.02
CA GLN A 186 1.85 30.33 10.19
C GLN A 186 3.03 30.28 11.17
N LYS A 187 3.65 29.10 11.39
CA LYS A 187 4.85 28.97 12.21
C LYS A 187 6.03 29.74 11.61
N LYS A 188 6.24 29.65 10.29
CA LYS A 188 7.28 30.42 9.60
C LYS A 188 7.09 31.95 9.74
N GLU A 189 5.84 32.41 9.63
CA GLU A 189 5.52 33.85 9.81
C GLU A 189 5.76 34.34 11.23
N ARG A 190 5.56 33.48 12.23
CA ARG A 190 5.81 33.78 13.66
C ARG A 190 7.29 33.70 14.06
N GLY A 191 8.14 33.14 13.20
CA GLY A 191 9.57 32.98 13.51
C GLY A 191 9.84 31.82 14.49
N ASP A 192 8.90 30.89 14.66
CA ASP A 192 8.98 29.75 15.57
C ASP A 192 9.70 28.55 14.93
N VAL A 193 10.75 28.78 14.11
CA VAL A 193 11.57 27.73 13.47
C VAL A 193 12.99 27.82 14.01
#